data_c649de878a265bb5cd532f5209337216
#
_entry.id   c649de878a265bb5cd532f5209337216
#
_cell.length_a   1.000
_cell.length_b   1.000
_cell.length_c   1.000
_cell.angle_alpha   90.00
_cell.angle_beta   90.00
_cell.angle_gamma   90.00
#
_symmetry.space_group_name_H-M   'P 1'
#
loop_
_entity.id
_entity.type
_entity.pdbx_description
1 polymer ?
#
loop_
_entity_poly.entity_id
_entity_poly.type
_entity_poly.pdbx_seq_one_letter_code
_entity_poly.pdbx_strand_id
1 'polypeptide(L)'
;AALFIAFVRKWHVRFTGKIQMRVISVMAIALSCVIIAANAYDVNTETWEQKGTYRNGYLLNYVLGIRDSFISAPEGYSKDKIKELEKTYQSDKKDYSTTNEKAKNPTIIAIMNESFSDLSVLGDLQTNMPLTPFIDSLKENTTKGYALSSVFGAKTPNSEWEFMSGNSMAFLPMGSVVYQQYISDTPTTIVSNLKDDGYTCIAMHPYYETGWSRNLVYPHIGFDEMHFIDYFDQTKILREYITDQELYDKIIKRYENRKNNEKLFFMGITMQNHGGYTETLSLIHISEPTRRSYI
;
A
#
# COMPACT_ATOMS: atom_id res chain seq x y z
N ALA A 1 -16.87 33.18 13.49
CA ALA A 1 -16.82 33.86 14.79
C ALA A 1 -17.00 35.38 14.67
N ALA A 2 -16.19 36.07 13.85
CA ALA A 2 -16.27 37.54 13.71
C ALA A 2 -17.64 38.04 13.22
N LEU A 3 -18.25 37.41 12.24
CA LEU A 3 -19.60 37.72 11.72
C LEU A 3 -20.69 37.49 12.77
N PHE A 4 -20.58 36.43 13.57
CA PHE A 4 -21.51 36.15 14.66
C PHE A 4 -21.42 37.18 15.78
N ILE A 5 -20.21 37.59 16.17
CA ILE A 5 -19.97 38.65 17.15
C ILE A 5 -20.52 39.98 16.65
N ALA A 6 -20.33 40.31 15.37
CA ALA A 6 -20.89 41.52 14.76
C ALA A 6 -22.42 41.49 14.71
N PHE A 7 -23.04 40.34 14.41
CA PHE A 7 -24.48 40.18 14.43
C PHE A 7 -25.07 40.36 15.83
N VAL A 8 -24.51 39.69 16.83
CA VAL A 8 -24.95 39.81 18.24
C VAL A 8 -24.82 41.25 18.75
N ARG A 9 -23.73 41.94 18.38
CA ARG A 9 -23.49 43.35 18.75
C ARG A 9 -24.46 44.30 18.09
N LYS A 10 -24.86 44.06 16.83
CA LYS A 10 -25.79 44.90 16.08
C LYS A 10 -27.24 44.81 16.59
N TRP A 11 -27.64 43.63 17.10
CA TRP A 11 -29.01 43.37 17.53
C TRP A 11 -29.27 43.59 19.04
N HIS A 12 -28.29 44.07 19.80
CA HIS A 12 -28.40 44.37 21.24
C HIS A 12 -29.04 43.20 22.05
N VAL A 13 -28.76 41.97 21.68
CA VAL A 13 -29.30 40.80 22.36
C VAL A 13 -28.66 40.69 23.74
N ARG A 14 -29.41 40.99 24.80
CA ARG A 14 -28.98 40.82 26.20
C ARG A 14 -29.26 39.38 26.62
N PHE A 15 -28.20 38.58 26.74
CA PHE A 15 -28.30 37.21 27.26
C PHE A 15 -28.30 37.26 28.79
N THR A 16 -29.48 37.20 29.39
CA THR A 16 -29.67 37.31 30.85
C THR A 16 -29.72 35.97 31.57
N GLY A 17 -29.73 34.85 30.88
CA GLY A 17 -29.86 33.52 31.50
C GLY A 17 -28.77 32.53 31.11
N LYS A 18 -28.22 31.80 32.08
CA LYS A 18 -27.25 30.71 31.86
C LYS A 18 -27.79 29.64 30.93
N ILE A 19 -29.10 29.38 30.93
CA ILE A 19 -29.76 28.39 30.09
C ILE A 19 -29.78 28.87 28.64
N GLN A 20 -30.13 30.13 28.37
CA GLN A 20 -30.16 30.68 27.02
C GLN A 20 -28.78 30.67 26.37
N MET A 21 -27.73 31.04 27.15
CA MET A 21 -26.35 30.95 26.67
C MET A 21 -25.96 29.52 26.28
N ARG A 22 -26.34 28.52 27.07
CA ARG A 22 -26.07 27.11 26.77
C ARG A 22 -26.79 26.68 25.51
N VAL A 23 -28.08 27.03 25.35
CA VAL A 23 -28.87 26.67 24.14
C VAL A 23 -28.23 27.29 22.90
N ILE A 24 -27.84 28.57 22.96
CA ILE A 24 -27.19 29.24 21.81
C ILE A 24 -25.84 28.60 21.49
N SER A 25 -25.06 28.26 22.52
CA SER A 25 -23.79 27.56 22.29
C SER A 25 -23.98 26.21 21.61
N VAL A 26 -24.96 25.45 22.06
CA VAL A 26 -25.31 24.13 21.43
C VAL A 26 -25.77 24.32 19.99
N MET A 27 -26.66 25.30 19.73
CA MET A 27 -27.11 25.63 18.38
C MET A 27 -25.96 26.11 17.48
N ALA A 28 -25.04 26.93 17.98
CA ALA A 28 -23.89 27.37 17.22
C ALA A 28 -22.93 26.22 16.90
N ILE A 29 -22.71 25.32 17.84
CA ILE A 29 -21.93 24.10 17.61
C ILE A 29 -22.62 23.21 16.57
N ALA A 30 -23.91 22.96 16.71
CA ALA A 30 -24.68 22.15 15.75
C ALA A 30 -24.65 22.74 14.34
N LEU A 31 -24.86 24.06 14.22
CA LEU A 31 -24.77 24.75 12.92
C LEU A 31 -23.35 24.69 12.34
N SER A 32 -22.33 24.85 13.16
CA SER A 32 -20.93 24.70 12.73
C SER A 32 -20.66 23.28 12.23
N CYS A 33 -21.16 22.26 12.94
CA CYS A 33 -21.02 20.87 12.50
C CYS A 33 -21.73 20.62 11.16
N VAL A 34 -22.94 21.17 10.96
CA VAL A 34 -23.68 21.06 9.67
C VAL A 34 -22.90 21.75 8.54
N ILE A 35 -22.39 22.96 8.78
CA ILE A 35 -21.60 23.67 7.76
C ILE A 35 -20.33 22.91 7.43
N ILE A 36 -19.64 22.37 8.43
CA ILE A 36 -18.43 21.55 8.22
C ILE A 36 -18.80 20.29 7.44
N ALA A 37 -19.86 19.58 7.83
CA ALA A 37 -20.28 18.37 7.15
C ALA A 37 -20.70 18.63 5.69
N ALA A 38 -21.46 19.70 5.42
CA ALA A 38 -21.86 20.09 4.08
C ALA A 38 -20.65 20.41 3.18
N ASN A 39 -19.66 21.13 3.71
CA ASN A 39 -18.45 21.44 2.95
C ASN A 39 -17.51 20.22 2.84
N ALA A 40 -17.57 19.29 3.79
CA ALA A 40 -16.77 18.08 3.74
C ALA A 40 -17.21 17.11 2.65
N TYR A 41 -18.46 17.23 2.17
CA TYR A 41 -19.00 16.33 1.13
C TYR A 41 -18.34 16.54 -0.23
N ASP A 42 -17.96 17.77 -0.56
CA ASP A 42 -17.35 18.13 -1.85
C ASP A 42 -15.84 18.31 -1.79
N VAL A 43 -15.21 18.13 -0.63
CA VAL A 43 -13.76 18.29 -0.53
C VAL A 43 -13.06 17.05 -1.03
N ASN A 44 -12.35 17.23 -2.12
CA ASN A 44 -11.44 16.21 -2.63
C ASN A 44 -10.21 16.10 -1.71
N THR A 45 -10.03 14.92 -1.11
CA THR A 45 -8.88 14.61 -0.23
C THR A 45 -7.70 14.03 -0.99
N GLU A 46 -7.79 13.93 -2.32
CA GLU A 46 -6.90 13.19 -3.20
C GLU A 46 -5.52 13.80 -3.45
N THR A 47 -5.06 14.73 -2.68
CA THR A 47 -3.73 15.28 -2.90
C THR A 47 -2.71 14.63 -1.97
N TRP A 48 -1.88 13.76 -2.53
CA TRP A 48 -0.75 13.17 -1.82
C TRP A 48 0.35 14.20 -1.50
N GLU A 49 0.42 15.31 -2.24
CA GLU A 49 1.46 16.34 -2.13
C GLU A 49 1.32 17.23 -0.90
N GLN A 50 0.12 17.39 -0.36
CA GLN A 50 -0.10 18.22 0.83
C GLN A 50 -0.87 17.41 1.87
N LYS A 51 -0.27 17.32 3.07
CA LYS A 51 -0.98 16.78 4.22
C LYS A 51 -2.33 17.48 4.32
N GLY A 52 -3.42 16.74 4.37
CA GLY A 52 -4.76 17.28 4.38
C GLY A 52 -4.99 18.37 5.42
N THR A 53 -4.29 18.29 6.56
CA THR A 53 -4.29 19.32 7.61
C THR A 53 -3.77 20.67 7.13
N TYR A 54 -2.85 20.71 6.19
CA TYR A 54 -2.29 21.97 5.67
C TYR A 54 -3.29 22.69 4.78
N ARG A 55 -4.05 21.93 3.97
CA ARG A 55 -5.04 22.48 3.05
C ARG A 55 -6.37 22.77 3.72
N ASN A 56 -6.84 21.87 4.55
CA ASN A 56 -8.19 21.86 5.12
C ASN A 56 -8.23 22.40 6.55
N GLY A 57 -7.06 22.58 7.20
CA GLY A 57 -6.97 22.81 8.62
C GLY A 57 -7.29 21.56 9.45
N TYR A 58 -6.95 21.59 10.73
CA TYR A 58 -7.05 20.41 11.60
C TYR A 58 -8.48 19.90 11.77
N LEU A 59 -9.44 20.78 12.01
CA LEU A 59 -10.82 20.39 12.32
C LEU A 59 -11.51 19.74 11.12
N LEU A 60 -11.44 20.37 9.95
CA LEU A 60 -12.04 19.81 8.74
C LEU A 60 -11.37 18.49 8.35
N ASN A 61 -10.05 18.42 8.42
CA ASN A 61 -9.32 17.18 8.12
C ASN A 61 -9.68 16.04 9.09
N TYR A 62 -9.91 16.35 10.37
CA TYR A 62 -10.40 15.37 11.35
C TYR A 62 -11.79 14.85 10.99
N VAL A 63 -12.72 15.72 10.62
CA VAL A 63 -14.07 15.33 10.19
C VAL A 63 -14.03 14.50 8.91
N LEU A 64 -13.19 14.89 7.95
CA LEU A 64 -12.96 14.10 6.72
C LEU A 64 -12.38 12.71 7.03
N GLY A 65 -11.43 12.64 7.95
CA GLY A 65 -10.88 11.36 8.42
C GLY A 65 -11.92 10.43 9.05
N ILE A 66 -12.87 10.99 9.81
CA ILE A 66 -14.01 10.22 10.32
C ILE A 66 -14.89 9.75 9.16
N ARG A 67 -15.27 10.62 8.25
CA ARG A 67 -16.07 10.24 7.06
C ARG A 67 -15.42 9.10 6.29
N ASP A 68 -14.13 9.24 6.02
CA ASP A 68 -13.35 8.29 5.21
C ASP A 68 -13.01 7.00 5.97
N SER A 69 -13.35 6.91 7.26
CA SER A 69 -13.23 5.66 8.05
C SER A 69 -14.41 4.71 7.84
N PHE A 70 -15.50 5.16 7.25
CA PHE A 70 -16.68 4.33 7.00
C PHE A 70 -16.67 3.80 5.57
N ILE A 71 -16.66 2.48 5.44
CA ILE A 71 -16.80 1.81 4.15
C ILE A 71 -18.29 1.65 3.88
N SER A 72 -18.75 2.23 2.77
CA SER A 72 -20.11 2.00 2.30
C SER A 72 -20.16 0.72 1.47
N ALA A 73 -21.18 -0.10 1.71
CA ALA A 73 -21.42 -1.25 0.85
C ALA A 73 -21.70 -0.76 -0.58
N PRO A 74 -21.10 -1.38 -1.61
CA PRO A 74 -21.40 -1.03 -3.00
C PRO A 74 -22.86 -1.31 -3.34
N GLU A 75 -23.37 -0.61 -4.36
CA GLU A 75 -24.74 -0.81 -4.83
C GLU A 75 -24.95 -2.27 -5.24
N GLY A 76 -26.08 -2.85 -4.80
CA GLY A 76 -26.41 -4.25 -5.05
C GLY A 76 -25.70 -5.27 -4.16
N TYR A 77 -24.92 -4.83 -3.17
CA TYR A 77 -24.27 -5.74 -2.22
C TYR A 77 -25.30 -6.47 -1.36
N SER A 78 -25.24 -7.81 -1.39
CA SER A 78 -25.97 -8.68 -0.48
C SER A 78 -25.22 -10.00 -0.29
N LYS A 79 -25.49 -10.68 0.82
CA LYS A 79 -24.91 -12.02 1.06
C LYS A 79 -25.31 -13.02 -0.01
N ASP A 80 -26.51 -12.89 -0.55
CA ASP A 80 -26.99 -13.80 -1.59
C ASP A 80 -26.31 -13.53 -2.93
N LYS A 81 -26.05 -12.26 -3.24
CA LYS A 81 -25.27 -11.88 -4.43
C LYS A 81 -23.82 -12.37 -4.36
N ILE A 82 -23.21 -12.31 -3.18
CA ILE A 82 -21.87 -12.87 -2.98
C ILE A 82 -21.86 -14.38 -3.22
N LYS A 83 -22.84 -15.12 -2.68
CA LYS A 83 -22.96 -16.58 -2.90
C LYS A 83 -23.24 -16.94 -4.37
N GLU A 84 -24.01 -16.11 -5.07
CA GLU A 84 -24.24 -16.27 -6.51
C GLU A 84 -22.94 -16.10 -7.30
N LEU A 85 -22.18 -15.03 -7.02
CA LEU A 85 -20.88 -14.80 -7.64
C LEU A 85 -19.90 -15.94 -7.34
N GLU A 86 -19.82 -16.38 -6.09
CA GLU A 86 -18.98 -17.50 -5.69
C GLU A 86 -19.28 -18.76 -6.49
N LYS A 87 -20.57 -19.12 -6.62
CA LYS A 87 -20.98 -20.27 -7.45
C LYS A 87 -20.60 -20.11 -8.91
N THR A 88 -20.77 -18.91 -9.46
CA THR A 88 -20.42 -18.62 -10.86
C THR A 88 -18.95 -18.83 -11.10
N TYR A 89 -18.10 -18.26 -10.25
CA TYR A 89 -16.64 -18.35 -10.41
C TYR A 89 -16.06 -19.72 -10.01
N GLN A 90 -16.71 -20.47 -9.12
CA GLN A 90 -16.33 -21.86 -8.82
C GLN A 90 -16.56 -22.79 -10.00
N SER A 91 -17.65 -22.56 -10.78
CA SER A 91 -17.90 -23.35 -11.99
C SER A 91 -16.91 -23.08 -13.12
N ASP A 92 -16.28 -21.91 -13.14
CA ASP A 92 -15.31 -21.49 -14.14
C ASP A 92 -13.86 -21.83 -13.77
N LYS A 93 -13.64 -22.50 -12.64
CA LYS A 93 -12.30 -23.01 -12.29
C LYS A 93 -11.86 -23.98 -13.37
N LYS A 94 -11.07 -23.49 -14.32
CA LYS A 94 -10.33 -24.34 -15.23
C LYS A 94 -9.41 -25.22 -14.40
N ASP A 95 -9.58 -26.51 -14.53
CA ASP A 95 -8.66 -27.46 -13.92
C ASP A 95 -7.28 -27.32 -14.59
N TYR A 96 -6.41 -26.53 -13.97
CA TYR A 96 -5.03 -26.39 -14.40
C TYR A 96 -4.14 -27.56 -13.94
N SER A 97 -4.73 -28.60 -13.34
CA SER A 97 -4.01 -29.76 -12.78
C SER A 97 -3.34 -30.63 -13.83
N THR A 98 -3.60 -30.43 -15.13
CA THR A 98 -3.21 -31.35 -16.18
C THR A 98 -1.92 -31.04 -16.93
N THR A 99 -1.16 -30.02 -16.59
CA THR A 99 0.07 -29.70 -17.31
C THR A 99 1.31 -29.71 -16.42
N ASN A 100 2.04 -30.79 -16.56
CA ASN A 100 3.41 -31.03 -16.11
C ASN A 100 3.61 -31.57 -14.69
N GLU A 101 3.63 -32.89 -14.57
CA GLU A 101 4.17 -33.61 -13.39
C GLU A 101 5.63 -33.24 -13.03
N LYS A 102 6.36 -32.53 -13.90
CA LYS A 102 7.77 -32.17 -13.69
C LYS A 102 7.98 -30.86 -12.92
N ALA A 103 6.98 -30.00 -12.79
CA ALA A 103 7.07 -28.74 -12.06
C ALA A 103 6.44 -28.85 -10.66
N LYS A 104 6.61 -29.96 -9.99
CA LYS A 104 6.13 -30.14 -8.62
C LYS A 104 6.90 -29.20 -7.69
N ASN A 105 6.22 -28.15 -7.23
CA ASN A 105 6.65 -27.28 -6.13
C ASN A 105 7.86 -26.37 -6.46
N PRO A 106 7.74 -25.44 -7.41
CA PRO A 106 8.81 -24.48 -7.67
C PRO A 106 9.02 -23.57 -6.44
N THR A 107 10.25 -23.12 -6.21
CA THR A 107 10.46 -21.96 -5.36
C THR A 107 9.88 -20.73 -6.05
N ILE A 108 9.09 -19.96 -5.31
CA ILE A 108 8.45 -18.72 -5.80
C ILE A 108 9.14 -17.54 -5.14
N ILE A 109 9.61 -16.60 -5.94
CA ILE A 109 10.24 -15.36 -5.46
C ILE A 109 9.48 -14.19 -6.05
N ALA A 110 8.77 -13.45 -5.19
CA ALA A 110 8.10 -12.22 -5.53
C ALA A 110 8.95 -11.04 -5.02
N ILE A 111 9.31 -10.13 -5.90
CA ILE A 111 10.06 -8.93 -5.53
C ILE A 111 9.23 -7.69 -5.88
N MET A 112 8.97 -6.89 -4.87
CA MET A 112 8.43 -5.54 -5.03
C MET A 112 9.59 -4.55 -5.01
N ASN A 113 9.92 -4.01 -6.16
CA ASN A 113 10.98 -3.01 -6.28
C ASN A 113 10.43 -1.63 -5.91
N GLU A 114 10.91 -1.09 -4.80
CA GLU A 114 10.50 0.23 -4.32
C GLU A 114 10.82 1.31 -5.35
N SER A 115 9.83 2.15 -5.63
CA SER A 115 9.91 3.29 -6.58
C SER A 115 10.34 2.91 -8.01
N PHE A 116 10.29 1.62 -8.37
CA PHE A 116 10.54 1.21 -9.75
C PHE A 116 9.35 1.60 -10.65
N SER A 117 9.65 2.24 -11.76
CA SER A 117 8.66 2.47 -12.80
C SER A 117 9.32 2.54 -14.18
N ASP A 118 8.59 2.09 -15.19
CA ASP A 118 8.94 2.32 -16.57
C ASP A 118 8.47 3.72 -16.97
N LEU A 119 9.39 4.67 -17.04
CA LEU A 119 9.09 6.07 -17.36
C LEU A 119 8.62 6.27 -18.80
N SER A 120 8.75 5.27 -19.68
CA SER A 120 8.22 5.32 -21.04
C SER A 120 6.71 5.50 -21.10
N VAL A 121 6.00 5.14 -20.03
CA VAL A 121 4.54 5.36 -19.90
C VAL A 121 4.14 6.84 -19.88
N LEU A 122 5.09 7.74 -19.59
CA LEU A 122 4.87 9.19 -19.60
C LEU A 122 4.92 9.81 -21.00
N GLY A 123 5.33 9.05 -22.00
CA GLY A 123 5.46 9.48 -23.38
C GLY A 123 6.86 9.28 -23.96
N ASP A 124 7.16 9.93 -25.06
CA ASP A 124 8.44 9.82 -25.75
C ASP A 124 9.53 10.66 -25.05
N LEU A 125 10.16 10.03 -24.06
CA LEU A 125 11.22 10.65 -23.29
C LEU A 125 12.56 10.53 -24.03
N GLN A 126 13.19 11.67 -24.31
CA GLN A 126 14.52 11.70 -24.89
C GLN A 126 15.58 11.45 -23.82
N THR A 127 16.18 10.28 -23.85
CA THR A 127 17.22 9.87 -22.92
C THR A 127 18.50 9.49 -23.66
N ASN A 128 19.65 9.65 -23.01
CA ASN A 128 20.95 9.28 -23.59
C ASN A 128 21.24 7.78 -23.54
N MET A 129 20.40 7.00 -22.85
CA MET A 129 20.48 5.54 -22.76
C MET A 129 19.08 4.95 -22.51
N PRO A 130 18.86 3.67 -22.81
CA PRO A 130 17.59 3.02 -22.50
C PRO A 130 17.22 3.15 -21.02
N LEU A 131 15.93 3.29 -20.71
CA LEU A 131 15.44 3.47 -19.34
C LEU A 131 15.55 2.18 -18.52
N THR A 132 15.27 1.02 -19.16
CA THR A 132 15.22 -0.31 -18.50
C THR A 132 16.04 -1.35 -19.27
N PRO A 133 17.35 -1.12 -19.53
CA PRO A 133 18.14 -1.96 -20.44
C PRO A 133 18.22 -3.43 -19.98
N PHE A 134 18.30 -3.68 -18.69
CA PHE A 134 18.31 -5.05 -18.17
C PHE A 134 16.96 -5.75 -18.40
N ILE A 135 15.86 -5.14 -17.99
CA ILE A 135 14.51 -5.68 -18.18
C ILE A 135 14.24 -5.91 -19.67
N ASP A 136 14.62 -4.96 -20.52
CA ASP A 136 14.44 -5.05 -21.97
C ASP A 136 15.24 -6.20 -22.59
N SER A 137 16.40 -6.52 -22.03
CA SER A 137 17.26 -7.61 -22.48
C SER A 137 16.68 -9.00 -22.21
N LEU A 138 15.79 -9.15 -21.23
CA LEU A 138 15.18 -10.44 -20.89
C LEU A 138 14.24 -10.90 -22.01
N LYS A 139 14.51 -12.06 -22.60
CA LYS A 139 13.72 -12.62 -23.73
C LYS A 139 13.22 -14.03 -23.47
N GLU A 140 14.06 -14.89 -22.89
CA GLU A 140 13.75 -16.29 -22.67
C GLU A 140 13.09 -16.52 -21.32
N ASN A 141 12.09 -17.41 -21.27
CA ASN A 141 11.35 -17.76 -20.05
C ASN A 141 10.85 -16.52 -19.29
N THR A 142 10.46 -15.47 -20.03
CA THR A 142 10.09 -14.17 -19.48
C THR A 142 8.75 -13.75 -20.02
N THR A 143 7.85 -13.36 -19.10
CA THR A 143 6.60 -12.66 -19.43
C THR A 143 6.68 -11.25 -18.87
N LYS A 144 6.35 -10.27 -19.70
CA LYS A 144 6.33 -8.84 -19.31
C LYS A 144 4.95 -8.26 -19.54
N GLY A 145 4.60 -7.26 -18.73
CA GLY A 145 3.32 -6.57 -18.87
C GLY A 145 3.21 -5.43 -17.85
N TYR A 146 2.12 -4.70 -17.98
CA TYR A 146 1.76 -3.64 -17.04
C TYR A 146 0.63 -4.14 -16.15
N ALA A 147 0.71 -3.80 -14.86
CA ALA A 147 -0.36 -4.00 -13.91
C ALA A 147 -1.02 -2.65 -13.60
N LEU A 148 -2.34 -2.61 -13.68
CA LEU A 148 -3.09 -1.44 -13.24
C LEU A 148 -3.17 -1.47 -11.72
N SER A 149 -2.53 -0.52 -11.05
CA SER A 149 -2.61 -0.34 -9.60
C SER A 149 -3.65 0.71 -9.25
N SER A 150 -4.47 0.43 -8.23
CA SER A 150 -5.38 1.41 -7.64
C SER A 150 -4.68 2.33 -6.63
N VAL A 151 -3.41 2.07 -6.34
CA VAL A 151 -2.63 2.84 -5.37
C VAL A 151 -1.98 4.01 -6.07
N PHE A 152 -2.38 5.21 -5.68
CA PHE A 152 -1.83 6.46 -6.21
C PHE A 152 -0.75 7.00 -5.29
N GLY A 153 0.50 6.77 -5.63
CA GLY A 153 1.70 7.28 -4.94
C GLY A 153 1.83 6.87 -3.46
N ALA A 154 3.03 6.63 -2.98
CA ALA A 154 3.32 6.20 -1.62
C ALA A 154 2.48 4.98 -1.16
N LYS A 155 2.40 4.72 0.14
CA LYS A 155 1.58 3.63 0.72
C LYS A 155 1.90 2.25 0.14
N THR A 156 3.16 1.91 0.10
CA THR A 156 3.70 0.59 -0.29
C THR A 156 2.85 -0.60 0.23
N PRO A 157 2.36 -0.60 1.50
CA PRO A 157 1.57 -1.72 2.02
C PRO A 157 0.24 -1.94 1.29
N ASN A 158 -0.30 -0.93 0.64
CA ASN A 158 -1.51 -1.09 -0.15
C ASN A 158 -1.24 -1.88 -1.44
N SER A 159 -0.10 -1.61 -2.12
CA SER A 159 0.31 -2.40 -3.28
C SER A 159 0.72 -3.83 -2.89
N GLU A 160 1.36 -4.00 -1.74
CA GLU A 160 1.62 -5.33 -1.17
C GLU A 160 0.31 -6.09 -0.95
N TRP A 161 -0.70 -5.42 -0.40
CA TRP A 161 -2.00 -6.00 -0.15
C TRP A 161 -2.72 -6.39 -1.45
N GLU A 162 -2.74 -5.52 -2.46
CA GLU A 162 -3.33 -5.84 -3.76
C GLU A 162 -2.68 -7.08 -4.38
N PHE A 163 -1.35 -7.17 -4.33
CA PHE A 163 -0.63 -8.34 -4.83
C PHE A 163 -0.96 -9.62 -4.04
N MET A 164 -0.94 -9.56 -2.71
CA MET A 164 -1.11 -10.76 -1.89
C MET A 164 -2.55 -11.25 -1.81
N SER A 165 -3.52 -10.34 -1.79
CA SER A 165 -4.93 -10.69 -1.60
C SER A 165 -5.73 -10.77 -2.89
N GLY A 166 -5.26 -10.15 -3.97
CA GLY A 166 -6.04 -9.95 -5.19
C GLY A 166 -7.17 -8.93 -5.06
N ASN A 167 -7.28 -8.25 -3.91
CA ASN A 167 -8.32 -7.23 -3.66
C ASN A 167 -7.82 -5.84 -4.05
N SER A 168 -8.65 -5.08 -4.76
CA SER A 168 -8.31 -3.73 -5.16
C SER A 168 -8.56 -2.71 -4.05
N MET A 169 -7.62 -1.78 -3.89
CA MET A 169 -7.77 -0.62 -3.02
C MET A 169 -8.79 0.40 -3.53
N ALA A 170 -9.22 0.31 -4.80
CA ALA A 170 -10.19 1.23 -5.40
C ALA A 170 -11.55 1.26 -4.67
N PHE A 171 -11.86 0.22 -3.91
CA PHE A 171 -13.11 0.10 -3.16
C PHE A 171 -13.01 0.59 -1.71
N LEU A 172 -11.84 1.00 -1.26
CA LEU A 172 -11.63 1.55 0.07
C LEU A 172 -11.63 3.08 0.05
N PRO A 173 -12.01 3.70 1.15
CA PRO A 173 -11.93 5.16 1.27
C PRO A 173 -10.53 5.66 0.93
N MET A 174 -10.51 6.78 0.23
CA MET A 174 -9.26 7.41 -0.13
C MET A 174 -8.44 7.75 1.11
N GLY A 175 -7.15 7.58 1.01
CA GLY A 175 -6.27 7.76 2.17
C GLY A 175 -6.10 6.52 3.02
N SER A 176 -6.89 5.47 2.81
CA SER A 176 -6.78 4.20 3.54
C SER A 176 -5.37 3.61 3.49
N VAL A 177 -4.98 2.99 4.60
CA VAL A 177 -3.79 2.13 4.70
C VAL A 177 -4.25 0.81 5.28
N VAL A 178 -4.31 -0.23 4.45
CA VAL A 178 -4.92 -1.52 4.80
C VAL A 178 -4.31 -2.11 6.06
N TYR A 179 -3.00 -2.12 6.15
CA TYR A 179 -2.28 -2.69 7.29
C TYR A 179 -2.59 -2.02 8.63
N GLN A 180 -2.98 -0.76 8.60
CA GLN A 180 -3.25 0.01 9.83
C GLN A 180 -4.73 0.05 10.20
N GLN A 181 -5.63 -0.28 9.26
CA GLN A 181 -7.06 0.00 9.43
C GLN A 181 -7.96 -1.22 9.27
N TYR A 182 -7.58 -2.22 8.48
CA TYR A 182 -8.54 -3.25 8.04
C TYR A 182 -8.11 -4.69 8.32
N ILE A 183 -6.84 -4.94 8.64
CA ILE A 183 -6.37 -6.29 8.93
C ILE A 183 -6.40 -6.52 10.43
N SER A 184 -7.43 -7.22 10.90
CA SER A 184 -7.58 -7.65 12.29
C SER A 184 -7.57 -9.17 12.45
N ASP A 185 -7.91 -9.89 11.37
CA ASP A 185 -8.03 -11.34 11.35
C ASP A 185 -7.11 -11.93 10.29
N THR A 186 -7.05 -13.25 10.19
CA THR A 186 -6.27 -13.95 9.16
C THR A 186 -6.97 -13.85 7.80
N PRO A 187 -6.48 -13.03 6.87
CA PRO A 187 -7.10 -12.88 5.56
C PRO A 187 -6.71 -14.03 4.64
N THR A 188 -7.58 -14.34 3.67
CA THR A 188 -7.19 -15.23 2.56
C THR A 188 -6.27 -14.48 1.60
N THR A 189 -5.07 -15.01 1.40
CA THR A 189 -4.03 -14.41 0.56
C THR A 189 -3.27 -15.50 -0.20
N ILE A 190 -2.42 -15.09 -1.14
CA ILE A 190 -1.48 -16.04 -1.77
C ILE A 190 -0.59 -16.73 -0.72
N VAL A 191 -0.26 -16.05 0.37
CA VAL A 191 0.54 -16.61 1.47
C VAL A 191 -0.21 -17.74 2.15
N SER A 192 -1.48 -17.52 2.56
CA SER A 192 -2.30 -18.56 3.20
C SER A 192 -2.50 -19.77 2.26
N ASN A 193 -2.76 -19.53 0.99
CA ASN A 193 -2.95 -20.60 0.00
C ASN A 193 -1.66 -21.42 -0.19
N LEU A 194 -0.51 -20.77 -0.28
CA LEU A 194 0.77 -21.45 -0.42
C LEU A 194 1.15 -22.23 0.85
N LYS A 195 0.78 -21.74 2.03
CA LYS A 195 0.95 -22.49 3.29
C LYS A 195 0.13 -23.77 3.30
N ASP A 196 -1.11 -23.72 2.84
CA ASP A 196 -1.97 -24.89 2.71
C ASP A 196 -1.36 -25.93 1.75
N ASP A 197 -0.61 -25.46 0.76
CA ASP A 197 0.17 -26.32 -0.16
C ASP A 197 1.54 -26.74 0.42
N GLY A 198 1.84 -26.40 1.66
CA GLY A 198 3.05 -26.78 2.39
C GLY A 198 4.30 -25.96 2.07
N TYR A 199 4.14 -24.71 1.64
CA TYR A 199 5.25 -23.77 1.49
C TYR A 199 5.63 -23.15 2.82
N THR A 200 6.94 -22.92 3.01
CA THR A 200 7.46 -21.95 4.00
C THR A 200 7.45 -20.58 3.37
N CYS A 201 6.67 -19.66 3.95
CA CYS A 201 6.47 -18.31 3.46
C CYS A 201 7.34 -17.31 4.21
N ILE A 202 8.18 -16.59 3.48
CA ILE A 202 9.24 -15.75 4.02
C ILE A 202 9.07 -14.32 3.51
N ALA A 203 8.95 -13.35 4.43
CA ALA A 203 8.97 -11.92 4.11
C ALA A 203 10.34 -11.32 4.43
N MET A 204 10.89 -10.54 3.51
CA MET A 204 12.16 -9.84 3.66
C MET A 204 12.05 -8.39 3.26
N HIS A 205 12.36 -7.46 4.19
CA HIS A 205 12.33 -6.04 3.93
C HIS A 205 13.46 -5.33 4.70
N PRO A 206 14.46 -4.77 4.02
CA PRO A 206 15.63 -4.14 4.66
C PRO A 206 15.29 -2.78 5.27
N TYR A 207 14.22 -2.73 6.06
CA TYR A 207 13.78 -1.55 6.78
C TYR A 207 13.16 -1.94 8.14
N TYR A 208 12.69 -0.96 8.91
CA TYR A 208 12.13 -1.19 10.24
C TYR A 208 10.84 -2.01 10.18
N GLU A 209 10.73 -3.00 11.06
CA GLU A 209 9.54 -3.86 11.19
C GLU A 209 8.27 -3.09 11.51
N THR A 210 8.41 -1.99 12.27
CA THR A 210 7.29 -1.10 12.63
C THR A 210 6.80 -0.26 11.47
N GLY A 211 7.58 -0.17 10.37
CA GLY A 211 7.17 0.51 9.15
C GLY A 211 5.86 -0.08 8.63
N TRP A 212 4.82 0.77 8.55
CA TRP A 212 3.46 0.36 8.17
C TRP A 212 2.85 -0.74 9.04
N SER A 213 3.35 -0.95 10.27
CA SER A 213 2.90 -1.99 11.21
C SER A 213 3.08 -3.43 10.69
N ARG A 214 4.09 -3.69 9.85
CA ARG A 214 4.34 -5.02 9.27
C ARG A 214 4.58 -6.08 10.34
N ASN A 215 5.26 -5.73 11.44
CA ASN A 215 5.44 -6.61 12.60
C ASN A 215 4.14 -7.13 13.21
N LEU A 216 3.06 -6.38 13.09
CA LEU A 216 1.73 -6.78 13.56
C LEU A 216 0.94 -7.53 12.50
N VAL A 217 1.05 -7.12 11.24
CA VAL A 217 0.20 -7.59 10.15
C VAL A 217 0.71 -8.87 9.50
N TYR A 218 2.01 -9.00 9.29
CA TYR A 218 2.58 -10.18 8.62
C TYR A 218 2.30 -11.52 9.33
N PRO A 219 2.27 -11.59 10.69
CA PRO A 219 1.79 -12.78 11.37
C PRO A 219 0.34 -13.15 11.03
N HIS A 220 -0.56 -12.15 10.89
CA HIS A 220 -1.95 -12.38 10.49
C HIS A 220 -2.06 -12.85 9.01
N ILE A 221 -1.23 -12.31 8.13
CA ILE A 221 -1.13 -12.78 6.73
C ILE A 221 -0.62 -14.21 6.66
N GLY A 222 0.20 -14.63 7.63
CA GLY A 222 0.63 -16.01 7.78
C GLY A 222 2.08 -16.28 7.37
N PHE A 223 2.95 -15.28 7.27
CA PHE A 223 4.37 -15.51 7.04
C PHE A 223 5.00 -16.32 8.19
N ASP A 224 5.86 -17.28 7.84
CA ASP A 224 6.58 -18.14 8.79
C ASP A 224 7.88 -17.50 9.27
N GLU A 225 8.57 -16.81 8.36
CA GLU A 225 9.80 -16.08 8.64
C GLU A 225 9.62 -14.61 8.21
N MET A 226 10.06 -13.70 9.07
CA MET A 226 10.00 -12.26 8.79
C MET A 226 11.35 -11.65 9.12
N HIS A 227 11.99 -11.08 8.12
CA HIS A 227 13.34 -10.52 8.22
C HIS A 227 13.31 -9.03 7.88
N PHE A 228 13.70 -8.22 8.87
CA PHE A 228 13.73 -6.77 8.77
C PHE A 228 15.17 -6.25 8.89
N ILE A 229 15.35 -4.96 9.08
CA ILE A 229 16.62 -4.27 8.98
C ILE A 229 17.78 -4.95 9.73
N ASP A 230 17.53 -5.52 10.90
CA ASP A 230 18.55 -6.17 11.73
C ASP A 230 19.10 -7.48 11.15
N TYR A 231 18.40 -8.06 10.18
CA TYR A 231 18.82 -9.28 9.48
C TYR A 231 19.86 -8.99 8.38
N PHE A 232 19.92 -7.77 7.90
CA PHE A 232 20.77 -7.34 6.78
C PHE A 232 22.06 -6.72 7.26
N ASP A 233 23.08 -6.74 6.37
CA ASP A 233 24.33 -6.05 6.62
C ASP A 233 24.13 -4.53 6.48
N GLN A 234 24.06 -3.85 7.60
CA GLN A 234 23.84 -2.41 7.67
C GLN A 234 25.04 -1.58 7.21
N THR A 235 26.14 -2.20 6.79
CA THR A 235 27.26 -1.51 6.16
C THR A 235 27.08 -1.37 4.65
N LYS A 236 26.19 -2.18 4.06
CA LYS A 236 25.88 -2.16 2.63
C LYS A 236 24.77 -1.13 2.32
N ILE A 237 25.12 0.13 2.40
CA ILE A 237 24.21 1.26 2.23
C ILE A 237 24.52 1.98 0.92
N LEU A 238 23.47 2.33 0.19
CA LEU A 238 23.49 3.29 -0.90
C LEU A 238 22.47 4.39 -0.61
N ARG A 239 22.92 5.62 -0.62
CA ARG A 239 22.16 6.77 -0.13
C ARG A 239 21.93 6.62 1.38
N GLU A 240 20.72 6.35 1.82
CA GLU A 240 20.35 6.20 3.23
C GLU A 240 19.82 4.80 3.55
N TYR A 241 19.76 3.91 2.55
CA TYR A 241 19.08 2.63 2.64
C TYR A 241 20.01 1.47 2.31
N ILE A 242 19.70 0.31 2.88
CA ILE A 242 20.37 -0.94 2.54
C ILE A 242 20.14 -1.23 1.05
N THR A 243 21.18 -1.70 0.38
CA THR A 243 21.15 -1.95 -1.06
C THR A 243 20.20 -3.08 -1.44
N ASP A 244 19.58 -2.99 -2.61
CA ASP A 244 18.75 -4.07 -3.17
C ASP A 244 19.57 -5.34 -3.36
N GLN A 245 20.87 -5.21 -3.68
CA GLN A 245 21.79 -6.36 -3.79
C GLN A 245 21.86 -7.15 -2.48
N GLU A 246 21.92 -6.48 -1.34
CA GLU A 246 21.96 -7.16 -0.03
C GLU A 246 20.67 -7.96 0.21
N LEU A 247 19.51 -7.42 -0.16
CA LEU A 247 18.25 -8.16 -0.10
C LEU A 247 18.30 -9.43 -0.97
N TYR A 248 18.77 -9.31 -2.20
CA TYR A 248 18.87 -10.45 -3.12
C TYR A 248 19.88 -11.49 -2.62
N ASP A 249 21.03 -11.08 -2.10
CA ASP A 249 22.02 -11.97 -1.51
C ASP A 249 21.44 -12.78 -0.34
N LYS A 250 20.59 -12.14 0.49
CA LYS A 250 19.92 -12.83 1.61
C LYS A 250 18.86 -13.83 1.13
N ILE A 251 18.09 -13.48 0.10
CA ILE A 251 17.13 -14.40 -0.51
C ILE A 251 17.86 -15.61 -1.09
N ILE A 252 18.91 -15.40 -1.85
CA ILE A 252 19.74 -16.46 -2.45
C ILE A 252 20.32 -17.34 -1.36
N LYS A 253 20.92 -16.75 -0.34
CA LYS A 253 21.51 -17.50 0.78
C LYS A 253 20.48 -18.34 1.52
N ARG A 254 19.26 -17.83 1.77
CA ARG A 254 18.18 -18.60 2.40
C ARG A 254 17.71 -19.73 1.49
N TYR A 255 17.62 -19.48 0.20
CA TYR A 255 17.31 -20.52 -0.80
C TYR A 255 18.36 -21.62 -0.84
N GLU A 256 19.65 -21.28 -0.87
CA GLU A 256 20.74 -22.25 -0.89
C GLU A 256 20.77 -23.12 0.38
N ASN A 257 20.44 -22.55 1.52
CA ASN A 257 20.38 -23.24 2.82
C ASN A 257 19.04 -23.94 3.09
N ARG A 258 18.18 -24.09 2.08
CA ARG A 258 16.90 -24.78 2.26
C ARG A 258 17.08 -26.26 2.57
N LYS A 259 16.14 -26.80 3.31
CA LYS A 259 16.05 -28.27 3.54
C LYS A 259 15.70 -29.00 2.25
N ASN A 260 16.05 -30.29 2.19
CA ASN A 260 15.64 -31.11 1.04
C ASN A 260 14.11 -31.09 0.88
N ASN A 261 13.67 -30.83 -0.33
CA ASN A 261 12.26 -30.73 -0.71
C ASN A 261 11.47 -29.60 -0.02
N GLU A 262 12.13 -28.65 0.62
CA GLU A 262 11.47 -27.48 1.19
C GLU A 262 10.93 -26.60 0.06
N LYS A 263 9.63 -26.33 0.11
CA LYS A 263 8.95 -25.42 -0.80
C LYS A 263 9.05 -24.02 -0.23
N LEU A 264 9.57 -23.07 -0.98
CA LEU A 264 9.79 -21.73 -0.50
C LEU A 264 8.99 -20.69 -1.31
N PHE A 265 8.36 -19.79 -0.60
CA PHE A 265 7.84 -18.55 -1.12
C PHE A 265 8.53 -17.36 -0.45
N PHE A 266 9.12 -16.50 -1.26
CA PHE A 266 9.73 -15.26 -0.79
C PHE A 266 8.90 -14.07 -1.25
N MET A 267 8.61 -13.16 -0.32
CA MET A 267 8.15 -11.81 -0.60
C MET A 267 9.25 -10.84 -0.18
N GLY A 268 10.01 -10.35 -1.15
CA GLY A 268 11.05 -9.35 -0.96
C GLY A 268 10.54 -7.96 -1.31
N ILE A 269 10.78 -6.98 -0.45
CA ILE A 269 10.45 -5.58 -0.70
C ILE A 269 11.74 -4.79 -0.58
N THR A 270 12.17 -4.17 -1.68
CA THR A 270 13.41 -3.38 -1.67
C THR A 270 13.22 -2.04 -0.96
N MET A 271 14.32 -1.33 -0.68
CA MET A 271 14.27 -0.03 -0.01
C MET A 271 15.24 0.99 -0.60
N GLN A 272 16.24 0.54 -1.35
CA GLN A 272 17.31 1.39 -1.87
C GLN A 272 16.80 2.62 -2.63
N ASN A 273 15.73 2.45 -3.39
CA ASN A 273 15.17 3.50 -4.25
C ASN A 273 14.03 4.29 -3.60
N HIS A 274 13.81 4.13 -2.31
CA HIS A 274 12.80 4.93 -1.59
C HIS A 274 13.13 6.42 -1.71
N GLY A 275 12.10 7.27 -1.77
CA GLY A 275 12.18 8.69 -2.07
C GLY A 275 13.17 9.50 -1.23
N GLY A 276 13.34 10.76 -1.58
CA GLY A 276 14.34 11.65 -0.99
C GLY A 276 15.57 11.80 -1.90
N TYR A 277 15.34 11.86 -3.21
CA TYR A 277 16.43 12.12 -4.17
C TYR A 277 16.89 13.57 -4.07
N THR A 278 18.19 13.76 -3.80
CA THR A 278 18.84 15.05 -3.83
C THR A 278 19.45 15.30 -5.21
N GLU A 279 19.69 16.55 -5.57
CA GLU A 279 20.21 16.96 -6.89
C GLU A 279 21.54 16.31 -7.30
N THR A 280 22.25 15.72 -6.35
CA THR A 280 23.55 15.08 -6.58
C THR A 280 23.47 13.64 -7.11
N LEU A 281 22.29 13.06 -7.17
CA LEU A 281 22.10 11.67 -7.59
C LEU A 281 21.51 11.60 -9.00
N SER A 282 22.18 10.89 -9.88
CA SER A 282 21.71 10.65 -11.23
C SER A 282 20.43 9.83 -11.22
N LEU A 283 19.40 10.29 -11.94
CA LEU A 283 18.10 9.62 -12.08
C LEU A 283 18.18 8.22 -12.70
N ILE A 284 19.27 7.88 -13.40
CA ILE A 284 19.46 6.55 -14.00
C ILE A 284 19.61 5.41 -12.99
N HIS A 285 19.87 5.73 -11.71
CA HIS A 285 19.91 4.73 -10.65
C HIS A 285 18.54 4.44 -10.04
N ILE A 286 17.48 5.08 -10.50
CA ILE A 286 16.14 5.03 -9.93
C ILE A 286 15.26 3.99 -10.62
N SER A 287 15.46 3.77 -11.91
CA SER A 287 14.54 2.99 -12.74
C SER A 287 14.81 1.49 -12.81
N GLU A 288 16.02 1.05 -12.47
CA GLU A 288 16.35 -0.39 -12.43
C GLU A 288 17.11 -0.76 -11.15
N PRO A 289 16.81 -1.91 -10.54
CA PRO A 289 17.67 -2.46 -9.51
C PRO A 289 19.04 -2.71 -10.13
N THR A 290 20.00 -1.91 -9.74
CA THR A 290 21.33 -1.89 -10.33
C THR A 290 22.04 -3.21 -10.08
N ARG A 291 22.12 -4.03 -11.11
CA ARG A 291 23.21 -4.98 -11.20
C ARG A 291 24.47 -4.17 -11.44
N ARG A 292 25.29 -3.96 -10.41
CA ARG A 292 26.66 -3.54 -10.66
C ARG A 292 27.32 -4.64 -11.49
N SER A 293 27.49 -4.37 -12.78
CA SER A 293 28.49 -5.11 -13.54
C SER A 293 29.83 -4.80 -12.89
N TYR A 294 30.38 -5.77 -12.20
CA TYR A 294 31.80 -5.76 -11.89
C TYR A 294 32.52 -5.91 -13.24
N ILE A 295 33.17 -4.84 -13.68
CA ILE A 295 34.25 -4.92 -14.65
C ILE A 295 35.50 -5.21 -13.86
#